data_b399c2c6a540da674786bebcaae0112f
#
_entry.id   b399c2c6a540da674786bebcaae0112f
#
_cell.length_a   1.000
_cell.length_b   1.000
_cell.length_c   1.000
_cell.angle_alpha   90.00
_cell.angle_beta   90.00
_cell.angle_gamma   90.00
#
_symmetry.space_group_name_H-M   'P 1'
#
loop_
_entity.id
_entity.type
_entity.pdbx_description
1 polymer ?
#
loop_
_entity_poly.entity_id
_entity_poly.type
_entity_poly.pdbx_seq_one_letter_code
_entity_poly.pdbx_strand_id
1 'polypeptide(L)'
;GLLWISDNKGFFILPIRTAINAIYDRTKKYISSYGGNLEEQLGLLHSSSLEYLLLQSEDDKYDDKDEYIDKKEDKEIIEYEKIAKQLSLPINVSTIDQLFDFVYKYPAYELKLTTLSYSKIVIDEIQMYGPDLLAYLVYGLERIVEQGGKVAILTATLPPFVKELLSKNIKFKIKEGGFTDNSKRHNL
;
A
#
# COMPACT_ATOMS: atom_id res chain seq x y z
N GLY A 1 10.54 -4.78 2.54
CA GLY A 1 9.11 -4.78 2.21
C GLY A 1 8.89 -4.77 0.70
N LEU A 2 9.31 -3.72 0.00
CA LEU A 2 9.08 -3.57 -1.45
C LEU A 2 9.66 -4.74 -2.27
N LEU A 3 10.89 -5.17 -2.02
CA LEU A 3 11.50 -6.32 -2.70
C LEU A 3 10.73 -7.62 -2.47
N TRP A 4 10.06 -7.78 -1.33
CA TRP A 4 9.28 -8.99 -1.06
C TRP A 4 7.98 -9.05 -1.85
N ILE A 5 7.41 -7.89 -2.22
CA ILE A 5 6.16 -7.83 -2.98
C ILE A 5 6.38 -7.74 -4.50
N SER A 6 7.60 -7.44 -4.98
CA SER A 6 7.89 -7.13 -6.39
C SER A 6 7.81 -8.32 -7.34
N ASP A 7 7.86 -9.56 -6.84
CA ASP A 7 7.78 -10.79 -7.64
C ASP A 7 6.35 -11.33 -7.78
N ASN A 8 5.38 -10.61 -7.22
CA ASN A 8 3.97 -10.99 -7.19
C ASN A 8 3.09 -9.74 -7.20
N LYS A 9 1.77 -9.94 -7.11
CA LYS A 9 0.86 -8.85 -6.77
C LYS A 9 1.13 -8.40 -5.34
N GLY A 10 1.46 -7.12 -5.15
CA GLY A 10 1.93 -6.61 -3.88
C GLY A 10 1.24 -5.33 -3.43
N PHE A 11 1.00 -5.25 -2.12
CA PHE A 11 0.42 -4.09 -1.46
C PHE A 11 1.30 -3.65 -0.31
N PHE A 12 1.62 -2.36 -0.27
CA PHE A 12 2.33 -1.73 0.84
C PHE A 12 1.40 -0.76 1.55
N ILE A 13 1.06 -1.04 2.80
CA ILE A 13 0.06 -0.31 3.58
C ILE A 13 0.76 0.50 4.67
N LEU A 14 0.42 1.78 4.72
CA LEU A 14 0.90 2.72 5.72
C LEU A 14 -0.27 3.51 6.35
N PRO A 15 -0.12 3.95 7.62
CA PRO A 15 -1.17 4.70 8.31
C PRO A 15 -1.25 6.17 7.90
N ILE A 16 -0.20 6.74 7.31
CA ILE A 16 -0.06 8.17 7.07
C ILE A 16 0.11 8.45 5.57
N ARG A 17 -0.74 9.33 4.99
CA ARG A 17 -0.73 9.67 3.56
C ARG A 17 0.61 10.25 3.08
N THR A 18 1.24 11.13 3.85
CA THR A 18 2.54 11.69 3.50
C THR A 18 3.63 10.64 3.39
N ALA A 19 3.59 9.62 4.25
CA ALA A 19 4.49 8.47 4.16
C ALA A 19 4.18 7.59 2.94
N ILE A 20 2.90 7.43 2.59
CA ILE A 20 2.45 6.73 1.38
C ILE A 20 3.01 7.44 0.14
N ASN A 21 2.84 8.75 0.03
CA ASN A 21 3.36 9.54 -1.08
C ASN A 21 4.88 9.41 -1.20
N ALA A 22 5.61 9.50 -0.08
CA ALA A 22 7.07 9.35 -0.07
C ALA A 22 7.53 7.94 -0.52
N ILE A 23 6.81 6.89 -0.14
CA ILE A 23 7.09 5.52 -0.60
C ILE A 23 6.73 5.36 -2.08
N TYR A 24 5.61 5.93 -2.50
CA TYR A 24 5.20 5.94 -3.91
C TYR A 24 6.26 6.62 -4.78
N ASP A 25 6.71 7.82 -4.45
CA ASP A 25 7.72 8.56 -5.21
C ASP A 25 9.07 7.85 -5.25
N ARG A 26 9.47 7.23 -4.13
CA ARG A 26 10.68 6.41 -4.08
C ARG A 26 10.57 5.20 -4.99
N THR A 27 9.42 4.53 -4.98
CA THR A 27 9.17 3.36 -5.83
C THR A 27 9.09 3.76 -7.29
N LYS A 28 8.46 4.90 -7.60
CA LYS A 28 8.41 5.54 -8.91
C LYS A 28 9.84 5.72 -9.48
N LYS A 29 10.72 6.38 -8.73
CA LYS A 29 12.12 6.58 -9.13
C LYS A 29 12.87 5.27 -9.36
N TYR A 30 12.61 4.27 -8.52
CA TYR A 30 13.22 2.96 -8.66
C TYR A 30 12.76 2.26 -9.94
N ILE A 31 11.48 2.17 -10.21
CA ILE A 31 10.93 1.55 -11.43
C ILE A 31 11.47 2.26 -12.69
N SER A 32 11.46 3.60 -12.71
CA SER A 32 11.98 4.39 -13.83
C SER A 32 13.45 4.13 -14.09
N SER A 33 14.27 3.94 -13.05
CA SER A 33 15.72 3.66 -13.20
C SER A 33 16.00 2.31 -13.87
N TYR A 34 15.03 1.38 -13.84
CA TYR A 34 15.12 0.09 -14.54
C TYR A 34 14.33 0.05 -15.87
N GLY A 35 13.85 1.19 -16.37
CA GLY A 35 13.13 1.28 -17.64
C GLY A 35 11.73 0.72 -17.60
N GLY A 36 11.12 0.58 -16.42
CA GLY A 36 9.75 0.12 -16.25
C GLY A 36 8.72 1.21 -16.57
N ASN A 37 7.54 0.82 -17.08
CA ASN A 37 6.40 1.71 -17.24
C ASN A 37 5.66 1.85 -15.90
N LEU A 38 5.61 3.07 -15.38
CA LEU A 38 5.02 3.37 -14.07
C LEU A 38 3.52 3.14 -14.02
N GLU A 39 2.81 3.59 -15.06
CA GLU A 39 1.35 3.52 -15.14
C GLU A 39 0.83 2.08 -15.17
N GLU A 40 1.67 1.16 -15.63
CA GLU A 40 1.36 -0.27 -15.70
C GLU A 40 1.80 -1.05 -14.46
N GLN A 41 2.62 -0.48 -13.59
CA GLN A 41 3.29 -1.23 -12.53
C GLN A 41 2.98 -0.77 -11.11
N LEU A 42 2.72 0.52 -10.91
CA LEU A 42 2.62 1.11 -9.57
C LEU A 42 1.32 1.88 -9.38
N GLY A 43 0.54 1.53 -8.36
CA GLY A 43 -0.70 2.20 -7.98
C GLY A 43 -0.57 2.98 -6.68
N LEU A 44 -1.25 4.12 -6.60
CA LEU A 44 -1.40 4.95 -5.42
C LEU A 44 -2.86 4.97 -4.98
N LEU A 45 -3.13 4.58 -3.72
CA LEU A 45 -4.48 4.39 -3.20
C LEU A 45 -4.66 5.06 -1.84
N HIS A 46 -5.17 6.28 -1.82
CA HIS A 46 -5.68 6.97 -0.64
C HIS A 46 -6.75 7.98 -1.04
N SER A 47 -7.45 8.57 -0.08
CA SER A 47 -8.60 9.46 -0.35
C SER A 47 -8.27 10.71 -1.17
N SER A 48 -7.01 11.13 -1.26
CA SER A 48 -6.54 12.30 -2.04
C SER A 48 -5.51 11.88 -3.11
N SER A 49 -5.53 10.63 -3.58
CA SER A 49 -4.56 10.16 -4.59
C SER A 49 -4.67 10.92 -5.90
N LEU A 50 -5.88 11.18 -6.38
CA LEU A 50 -6.11 11.94 -7.60
C LEU A 50 -5.57 13.37 -7.49
N GLU A 51 -5.90 14.07 -6.41
CA GLU A 51 -5.39 15.43 -6.16
C GLU A 51 -3.85 15.47 -6.14
N TYR A 52 -3.22 14.51 -5.46
CA TYR A 52 -1.78 14.41 -5.40
C TYR A 52 -1.14 14.18 -6.78
N LEU A 53 -1.72 13.32 -7.60
CA LEU A 53 -1.21 13.02 -8.94
C LEU A 53 -1.37 14.21 -9.89
N LEU A 54 -2.50 14.92 -9.83
CA LEU A 54 -2.74 16.13 -10.62
C LEU A 54 -1.75 17.25 -10.25
N LEU A 55 -1.52 17.50 -8.96
CA LEU A 55 -0.54 18.47 -8.52
C LEU A 55 0.89 18.15 -8.99
N GLN A 56 1.28 16.87 -8.98
CA GLN A 56 2.58 16.47 -9.53
C GLN A 56 2.71 16.73 -11.04
N SER A 57 1.63 16.53 -11.80
CA SER A 57 1.65 16.81 -13.24
C SER A 57 1.77 18.30 -13.54
N GLU A 58 1.22 19.17 -12.68
CA GLU A 58 1.35 20.63 -12.82
C GLU A 58 2.78 21.09 -12.50
N ASP A 59 3.43 20.53 -11.48
CA ASP A 59 4.81 20.89 -11.11
C ASP A 59 5.83 20.53 -12.20
N ASP A 60 5.57 19.47 -12.99
CA ASP A 60 6.43 19.03 -14.09
C ASP A 60 6.27 19.93 -15.36
N LYS A 61 5.24 20.83 -15.41
CA LYS A 61 4.83 21.63 -16.60
C LYS A 61 5.36 23.06 -16.64
N TYR A 62 6.30 23.45 -15.83
CA TYR A 62 6.76 24.85 -15.79
C TYR A 62 7.33 25.41 -17.12
N ASP A 63 7.42 24.62 -18.20
CA ASP A 63 8.05 25.01 -19.46
C ASP A 63 7.16 25.03 -20.73
N ASP A 64 5.93 24.48 -20.77
CA ASP A 64 5.10 24.48 -21.99
C ASP A 64 3.60 24.69 -21.72
N LYS A 65 3.07 25.82 -22.24
CA LYS A 65 1.66 26.22 -22.09
C LYS A 65 0.84 25.83 -23.33
N ASP A 66 0.36 24.60 -23.40
CA ASP A 66 -0.70 24.22 -24.35
C ASP A 66 -1.92 23.63 -23.60
N GLU A 67 -3.02 24.39 -23.52
CA GLU A 67 -4.29 24.03 -22.85
C GLU A 67 -4.90 22.70 -23.36
N TYR A 68 -4.52 22.26 -24.54
CA TYR A 68 -4.96 20.98 -25.14
C TYR A 68 -4.21 19.76 -24.56
N ILE A 69 -2.95 19.93 -24.21
CA ILE A 69 -2.10 18.89 -23.61
C ILE A 69 -2.58 18.63 -22.18
N ASP A 70 -2.90 19.67 -21.41
CA ASP A 70 -3.42 19.57 -20.04
C ASP A 70 -4.66 18.69 -19.94
N LYS A 71 -5.66 18.90 -20.79
CA LYS A 71 -6.92 18.13 -20.74
C LYS A 71 -6.76 16.65 -21.12
N LYS A 72 -5.72 16.30 -21.86
CA LYS A 72 -5.44 14.91 -22.22
C LYS A 72 -4.74 14.17 -21.06
N GLU A 73 -3.76 14.80 -20.46
CA GLU A 73 -3.03 14.26 -19.31
C GLU A 73 -3.94 14.08 -18.08
N ASP A 74 -4.83 15.03 -17.81
CA ASP A 74 -5.83 14.89 -16.74
C ASP A 74 -6.73 13.66 -16.94
N LYS A 75 -7.13 13.37 -18.17
CA LYS A 75 -7.92 12.17 -18.48
C LYS A 75 -7.12 10.88 -18.25
N GLU A 76 -5.86 10.87 -18.64
CA GLU A 76 -4.96 9.74 -18.44
C GLU A 76 -4.75 9.49 -16.94
N ILE A 77 -4.57 10.54 -16.13
CA ILE A 77 -4.45 10.43 -14.66
C ILE A 77 -5.74 9.89 -14.02
N ILE A 78 -6.91 10.35 -14.48
CA ILE A 78 -8.21 9.86 -13.98
C ILE A 78 -8.41 8.39 -14.33
N GLU A 79 -8.01 7.97 -15.52
CA GLU A 79 -8.09 6.57 -15.95
C GLU A 79 -7.12 5.69 -15.17
N TYR A 80 -5.90 6.14 -14.98
CA TYR A 80 -4.91 5.50 -14.11
C TYR A 80 -5.43 5.30 -12.68
N GLU A 81 -6.04 6.32 -12.07
CA GLU A 81 -6.62 6.21 -10.73
C GLU A 81 -7.73 5.16 -10.67
N LYS A 82 -8.59 5.06 -11.70
CA LYS A 82 -9.62 4.02 -11.78
C LYS A 82 -9.00 2.61 -11.83
N ILE A 83 -7.95 2.43 -12.63
CA ILE A 83 -7.23 1.15 -12.74
C ILE A 83 -6.58 0.79 -11.39
N ALA A 84 -5.98 1.76 -10.71
CA ALA A 84 -5.41 1.57 -9.39
C ALA A 84 -6.47 1.18 -8.35
N LYS A 85 -7.62 1.84 -8.33
CA LYS A 85 -8.77 1.53 -7.45
C LYS A 85 -9.36 0.14 -7.66
N GLN A 86 -9.24 -0.40 -8.87
CA GLN A 86 -9.62 -1.78 -9.20
C GLN A 86 -8.57 -2.80 -8.74
N LEU A 87 -7.50 -2.36 -8.10
CA LEU A 87 -6.36 -3.17 -7.68
C LEU A 87 -5.72 -3.93 -8.86
N SER A 88 -5.75 -3.39 -10.07
CA SER A 88 -5.25 -4.07 -11.28
C SER A 88 -3.73 -4.03 -11.39
N LEU A 89 -3.08 -3.02 -10.82
CA LEU A 89 -1.64 -2.82 -10.93
C LEU A 89 -0.83 -3.81 -10.07
N PRO A 90 0.35 -4.24 -10.52
CA PRO A 90 1.18 -5.22 -9.81
C PRO A 90 1.59 -4.79 -8.41
N ILE A 91 2.03 -3.55 -8.24
CA ILE A 91 2.47 -2.98 -6.96
C ILE A 91 1.55 -1.82 -6.60
N ASN A 92 1.07 -1.79 -5.37
CA ASN A 92 0.21 -0.73 -4.88
C ASN A 92 0.68 -0.22 -3.52
N VAL A 93 0.69 1.09 -3.35
CA VAL A 93 0.93 1.75 -2.06
C VAL A 93 -0.41 2.35 -1.60
N SER A 94 -0.84 2.02 -0.39
CA SER A 94 -2.23 2.27 0.02
C SER A 94 -2.38 2.62 1.49
N THR A 95 -3.47 3.32 1.82
CA THR A 95 -4.01 3.32 3.18
C THR A 95 -4.84 2.06 3.43
N ILE A 96 -5.05 1.74 4.71
CA ILE A 96 -5.82 0.54 5.10
C ILE A 96 -7.27 0.60 4.64
N ASP A 97 -7.91 1.76 4.74
CA ASP A 97 -9.31 1.97 4.39
C ASP A 97 -9.61 1.69 2.91
N GLN A 98 -8.67 1.98 2.02
CA GLN A 98 -8.83 1.72 0.59
C GLN A 98 -8.74 0.23 0.23
N LEU A 99 -7.97 -0.53 1.00
CA LEU A 99 -7.72 -1.92 0.70
C LEU A 99 -8.67 -2.86 1.46
N PHE A 100 -9.00 -2.54 2.71
CA PHE A 100 -9.73 -3.40 3.62
C PHE A 100 -11.25 -3.14 3.67
N ASP A 101 -11.81 -2.29 2.81
CA ASP A 101 -13.24 -2.03 2.72
C ASP A 101 -14.09 -3.28 2.44
N PHE A 102 -13.47 -4.34 1.90
CA PHE A 102 -14.11 -5.65 1.72
C PHE A 102 -14.63 -6.25 3.03
N VAL A 103 -14.10 -5.85 4.18
CA VAL A 103 -14.55 -6.30 5.52
C VAL A 103 -16.01 -5.91 5.77
N TYR A 104 -16.46 -4.79 5.22
CA TYR A 104 -17.85 -4.33 5.32
C TYR A 104 -18.80 -5.02 4.35
N LYS A 105 -18.28 -5.88 3.46
CA LYS A 105 -19.07 -6.64 2.48
C LYS A 105 -19.94 -5.77 1.59
N TYR A 106 -19.44 -4.61 1.17
CA TYR A 106 -20.09 -3.82 0.14
C TYR A 106 -20.17 -4.59 -1.19
N PRO A 107 -21.11 -4.28 -2.08
CA PRO A 107 -21.23 -4.94 -3.37
C PRO A 107 -19.88 -5.05 -4.09
N ALA A 108 -19.58 -6.22 -4.64
CA ALA A 108 -18.31 -6.58 -5.32
C ALA A 108 -17.08 -6.69 -4.38
N TYR A 109 -17.25 -6.80 -3.06
CA TYR A 109 -16.14 -7.05 -2.12
C TYR A 109 -15.36 -8.33 -2.43
N GLU A 110 -16.01 -9.32 -3.03
CA GLU A 110 -15.41 -10.60 -3.42
C GLU A 110 -14.27 -10.41 -4.41
N LEU A 111 -14.37 -9.44 -5.32
CA LEU A 111 -13.32 -9.14 -6.29
C LEU A 111 -12.04 -8.66 -5.60
N LYS A 112 -12.16 -7.78 -4.60
CA LYS A 112 -11.03 -7.35 -3.79
C LYS A 112 -10.44 -8.51 -3.00
N LEU A 113 -11.27 -9.26 -2.29
CA LEU A 113 -10.82 -10.40 -1.50
C LEU A 113 -10.13 -11.45 -2.38
N THR A 114 -10.64 -11.71 -3.58
CA THR A 114 -10.00 -12.60 -4.56
C THR A 114 -8.62 -12.08 -4.95
N THR A 115 -8.48 -10.78 -5.24
CA THR A 115 -7.16 -10.19 -5.55
C THR A 115 -6.19 -10.33 -4.38
N LEU A 116 -6.65 -10.08 -3.16
CA LEU A 116 -5.83 -10.17 -1.95
C LEU A 116 -5.44 -11.62 -1.60
N SER A 117 -6.25 -12.61 -1.99
CA SER A 117 -6.01 -14.03 -1.71
C SER A 117 -4.75 -14.61 -2.36
N TYR A 118 -4.27 -14.02 -3.46
CA TYR A 118 -3.01 -14.42 -4.11
C TYR A 118 -1.91 -13.36 -3.99
N SER A 119 -2.15 -12.31 -3.23
CA SER A 119 -1.24 -11.17 -3.11
C SER A 119 -0.31 -11.29 -1.91
N LYS A 120 0.76 -10.48 -1.94
CA LYS A 120 1.64 -10.21 -0.81
C LYS A 120 1.32 -8.83 -0.23
N ILE A 121 1.05 -8.75 1.05
CA ILE A 121 0.64 -7.54 1.73
C ILE A 121 1.67 -7.21 2.80
N VAL A 122 2.23 -6.03 2.74
CA VAL A 122 3.10 -5.46 3.78
C VAL A 122 2.32 -4.39 4.52
N ILE A 123 2.25 -4.50 5.84
CA ILE A 123 1.68 -3.49 6.73
C ILE A 123 2.82 -2.91 7.54
N ASP A 124 3.04 -1.62 7.38
CA ASP A 124 4.06 -0.90 8.12
C ASP A 124 3.44 -0.09 9.26
N GLU A 125 4.19 0.05 10.36
CA GLU A 125 3.81 0.83 11.54
C GLU A 125 2.44 0.44 12.13
N ILE A 126 2.18 -0.88 12.26
CA ILE A 126 0.89 -1.41 12.75
C ILE A 126 0.47 -0.82 14.11
N GLN A 127 1.42 -0.42 14.95
CA GLN A 127 1.16 0.17 16.27
C GLN A 127 0.52 1.57 16.20
N MET A 128 0.52 2.21 15.04
CA MET A 128 -0.11 3.52 14.84
C MET A 128 -1.63 3.44 14.65
N TYR A 129 -2.17 2.25 14.42
CA TYR A 129 -3.63 2.08 14.29
C TYR A 129 -4.29 2.04 15.65
N GLY A 130 -5.37 2.80 15.82
CA GLY A 130 -6.23 2.76 17.01
C GLY A 130 -6.94 1.40 17.18
N PRO A 131 -7.47 1.11 18.37
CA PRO A 131 -8.07 -0.20 18.68
C PRO A 131 -9.15 -0.66 17.72
N ASP A 132 -10.05 0.25 17.30
CA ASP A 132 -11.15 -0.07 16.38
C ASP A 132 -10.62 -0.45 15.00
N LEU A 133 -9.67 0.33 14.49
CA LEU A 133 -9.06 0.09 13.19
C LEU A 133 -8.17 -1.16 13.21
N LEU A 134 -7.55 -1.43 14.36
CA LEU A 134 -6.75 -2.64 14.57
C LEU A 134 -7.61 -3.90 14.56
N ALA A 135 -8.78 -3.88 15.21
CA ALA A 135 -9.72 -5.00 15.18
C ALA A 135 -10.21 -5.29 13.75
N TYR A 136 -10.55 -4.23 13.01
CA TYR A 136 -10.91 -4.28 11.61
C TYR A 136 -9.79 -4.87 10.74
N LEU A 137 -8.56 -4.42 10.95
CA LEU A 137 -7.37 -4.92 10.27
C LEU A 137 -7.17 -6.41 10.53
N VAL A 138 -7.19 -6.84 11.79
CA VAL A 138 -6.94 -8.24 12.16
C VAL A 138 -7.99 -9.16 11.55
N TYR A 139 -9.26 -8.77 11.57
CA TYR A 139 -10.32 -9.54 10.92
C TYR A 139 -10.09 -9.67 9.40
N GLY A 140 -9.71 -8.57 8.74
CA GLY A 140 -9.41 -8.60 7.31
C GLY A 140 -8.20 -9.47 6.98
N LEU A 141 -7.14 -9.40 7.81
CA LEU A 141 -5.95 -10.23 7.65
C LEU A 141 -6.26 -11.73 7.80
N GLU A 142 -7.09 -12.11 8.78
CA GLU A 142 -7.56 -13.47 8.94
C GLU A 142 -8.20 -13.98 7.65
N ARG A 143 -9.13 -13.20 7.06
CA ARG A 143 -9.79 -13.57 5.79
C ARG A 143 -8.83 -13.73 4.63
N ILE A 144 -7.89 -12.80 4.49
CA ILE A 144 -6.89 -12.83 3.42
C ILE A 144 -5.99 -14.06 3.54
N VAL A 145 -5.50 -14.36 4.73
CA VAL A 145 -4.58 -15.48 4.98
C VAL A 145 -5.29 -16.81 4.84
N GLU A 146 -6.55 -16.93 5.29
CA GLU A 146 -7.39 -18.13 5.08
C GLU A 146 -7.56 -18.45 3.59
N GLN A 147 -7.54 -17.47 2.73
CA GLN A 147 -7.69 -17.62 1.28
C GLN A 147 -6.35 -17.80 0.53
N GLY A 148 -5.22 -17.75 1.24
CA GLY A 148 -3.90 -17.99 0.65
C GLY A 148 -3.01 -16.75 0.48
N GLY A 149 -3.50 -15.57 0.78
CA GLY A 149 -2.72 -14.33 0.77
C GLY A 149 -1.58 -14.35 1.79
N LYS A 150 -0.49 -13.66 1.49
CA LYS A 150 0.70 -13.61 2.35
C LYS A 150 0.84 -12.24 2.97
N VAL A 151 1.06 -12.19 4.28
CA VAL A 151 1.14 -10.94 5.04
C VAL A 151 2.48 -10.84 5.74
N ALA A 152 3.08 -9.66 5.70
CA ALA A 152 4.21 -9.26 6.51
C ALA A 152 3.88 -7.97 7.27
N ILE A 153 4.20 -7.95 8.55
CA ILE A 153 4.02 -6.78 9.42
C ILE A 153 5.41 -6.25 9.76
N LEU A 154 5.63 -4.97 9.48
CA LEU A 154 6.84 -4.25 9.83
C LEU A 154 6.51 -3.26 10.95
N THR A 155 7.33 -3.24 11.98
CA THR A 155 7.15 -2.32 13.11
C THR A 155 8.45 -2.20 13.90
N ALA A 156 8.76 -1.00 14.36
CA ALA A 156 9.87 -0.78 15.28
C ALA A 156 9.55 -1.32 16.68
N THR A 157 8.27 -1.25 17.06
CA THR A 157 7.78 -1.70 18.37
C THR A 157 6.46 -2.43 18.19
N LEU A 158 6.40 -3.71 18.55
CA LEU A 158 5.16 -4.47 18.56
C LEU A 158 4.57 -4.51 19.98
N PRO A 159 3.49 -3.78 20.26
CA PRO A 159 2.86 -3.83 21.57
C PRO A 159 2.39 -5.24 21.90
N PRO A 160 2.53 -5.73 23.14
CA PRO A 160 2.15 -7.08 23.52
C PRO A 160 0.70 -7.43 23.20
N PHE A 161 -0.23 -6.48 23.37
CA PHE A 161 -1.65 -6.69 23.06
C PHE A 161 -1.91 -6.89 21.56
N VAL A 162 -1.15 -6.19 20.69
CA VAL A 162 -1.24 -6.40 19.22
C VAL A 162 -0.77 -7.79 18.85
N LYS A 163 0.35 -8.23 19.43
CA LYS A 163 0.88 -9.57 19.23
C LYS A 163 -0.11 -10.64 19.68
N GLU A 164 -0.72 -10.46 20.86
CA GLU A 164 -1.74 -11.37 21.39
C GLU A 164 -2.97 -11.41 20.48
N LEU A 165 -3.45 -10.24 20.01
CA LEU A 165 -4.60 -10.14 19.12
C LEU A 165 -4.36 -10.87 17.79
N LEU A 166 -3.19 -10.68 17.18
CA LEU A 166 -2.79 -11.37 15.95
C LEU A 166 -2.71 -12.88 16.17
N SER A 167 -2.08 -13.32 17.27
CA SER A 167 -1.89 -14.74 17.57
C SER A 167 -3.18 -15.48 17.87
N LYS A 168 -4.17 -14.81 18.47
CA LYS A 168 -5.49 -15.41 18.77
C LYS A 168 -6.37 -15.57 17.53
N ASN A 169 -6.30 -14.63 16.60
CA ASN A 169 -7.22 -14.60 15.47
C ASN A 169 -6.62 -15.23 14.21
N ILE A 170 -5.30 -15.11 14.01
CA ILE A 170 -4.64 -15.67 12.83
C ILE A 170 -4.14 -17.09 13.18
N LYS A 171 -4.87 -18.10 12.73
CA LYS A 171 -4.60 -19.53 13.00
C LYS A 171 -3.39 -20.11 12.26
N PHE A 172 -2.65 -19.32 11.51
CA PHE A 172 -1.53 -19.75 10.70
C PHE A 172 -0.20 -19.52 11.41
N LYS A 173 0.84 -20.25 10.98
CA LYS A 173 2.16 -20.15 11.58
C LYS A 173 2.76 -18.76 11.37
N ILE A 174 2.89 -18.00 12.45
CA ILE A 174 3.58 -16.72 12.48
C ILE A 174 5.09 -16.97 12.60
N LYS A 175 5.89 -16.38 11.71
CA LYS A 175 7.34 -16.32 11.81
C LYS A 175 7.74 -14.92 12.28
N GLU A 176 8.51 -14.85 13.34
CA GLU A 176 9.05 -13.60 13.87
C GLU A 176 10.52 -13.47 13.51
N GLY A 177 10.97 -12.27 13.16
CA GLY A 177 12.35 -11.92 12.94
C GLY A 177 12.65 -10.54 13.51
N GLY A 178 13.76 -10.39 14.21
CA GLY A 178 14.24 -9.10 14.71
C GLY A 178 15.47 -8.65 13.90
N PHE A 179 15.47 -7.40 13.50
CA PHE A 179 16.60 -6.76 12.83
C PHE A 179 17.05 -5.58 13.68
N THR A 180 18.24 -5.66 14.25
CA THR A 180 18.82 -4.58 15.06
C THR A 180 19.95 -3.93 14.28
N ASP A 181 19.87 -2.62 14.10
CA ASP A 181 21.00 -1.83 13.60
C ASP A 181 21.89 -1.44 14.78
N ASN A 182 23.05 -2.05 14.87
CA ASN A 182 24.05 -1.78 15.93
C ASN A 182 24.97 -0.60 15.57
N SER A 183 24.72 0.13 14.50
CA SER A 183 25.48 1.33 14.16
C SER A 183 25.25 2.42 15.22
N LYS A 184 26.34 2.97 15.77
CA LYS A 184 26.25 4.14 16.65
C LYS A 184 25.82 5.35 15.80
N ARG A 185 24.56 5.76 15.95
CA ARG A 185 24.01 6.92 15.23
C ARG A 185 24.40 8.27 15.84
N HIS A 186 24.93 8.28 17.06
CA HIS A 186 25.40 9.48 17.75
C HIS A 186 26.75 9.21 18.43
N ASN A 187 27.75 10.01 18.10
CA ASN A 187 28.93 10.17 18.91
C ASN A 187 28.61 11.29 19.92
N LEU A 188 28.43 10.93 21.19
CA LEU A 188 28.46 11.87 22.31
C LEU A 188 29.89 12.22 22.62
#